data_f2f8cbdd00d5b235f98b9537a5d3449f
#
_entry.id   f2f8cbdd00d5b235f98b9537a5d3449f
#
_cell.length_a   1.000
_cell.length_b   1.000
_cell.length_c   1.000
_cell.angle_alpha   90.00
_cell.angle_beta   90.00
_cell.angle_gamma   90.00
#
_symmetry.space_group_name_H-M   'P 1'
#
loop_
_entity.id
_entity.type
_entity.pdbx_description
1 polymer ?
#
loop_
_entity_poly.entity_id
_entity_poly.type
_entity_poly.pdbx_seq_one_letter_code
_entity_poly.pdbx_strand_id
1 'polypeptide(L)'
;MRAILLLFDSLNRHCLEPYGCGWTQTPNFSRLAQHSVMFDRCYAGSLPCMPARRELHTGRYNFLHRSWGPIEPFDDSMPELLKKSGVYTHLISDHQHYWEDGGATYHTRYNSWECVRGQEGDPWKAHIGAVELPPHLGQANKQDEVNRAYIRGLGKQPLEKVFGLAHEFLNENRDADNWLLHIEPFDPHEPFFAPKEYQNRYSDDYNGTRFDWPPYDHVTEPLAAQVHCRNQYGALLT
;
A
#
# COMPACT_ATOMS: atom_id res chain seq x y z
N MET A 1 22.65 14.09 -4.74
CA MET A 1 21.18 14.24 -4.48
C MET A 1 20.69 13.01 -3.72
N ARG A 2 19.91 13.20 -2.65
CA ARG A 2 19.25 12.12 -1.92
C ARG A 2 17.75 12.39 -1.96
N ALA A 3 16.97 11.43 -2.41
CA ALA A 3 15.53 11.58 -2.52
C ALA A 3 14.81 10.34 -2.01
N ILE A 4 13.67 10.56 -1.35
CA ILE A 4 12.76 9.51 -0.92
C ILE A 4 11.41 9.79 -1.59
N LEU A 5 10.87 8.80 -2.28
CA LEU A 5 9.49 8.77 -2.75
C LEU A 5 8.73 7.77 -1.85
N LEU A 6 7.77 8.26 -1.07
CA LEU A 6 6.92 7.44 -0.23
C LEU A 6 5.51 7.46 -0.79
N LEU A 7 5.04 6.29 -1.20
CA LEU A 7 3.72 6.11 -1.84
C LEU A 7 2.93 5.05 -1.07
N PHE A 8 1.80 5.44 -0.49
CA PHE A 8 0.83 4.52 0.11
C PHE A 8 -0.28 4.20 -0.88
N ASP A 9 -0.76 2.96 -0.88
CA ASP A 9 -1.95 2.62 -1.66
C ASP A 9 -3.23 2.93 -0.87
N SER A 10 -4.27 3.36 -1.59
CA SER A 10 -5.61 3.65 -1.02
C SER A 10 -5.62 4.59 0.19
N LEU A 11 -4.58 5.39 0.39
CA LEU A 11 -4.48 6.36 1.47
C LEU A 11 -5.41 7.54 1.20
N ASN A 12 -6.48 7.65 1.98
CA ASN A 12 -7.42 8.76 1.87
C ASN A 12 -6.98 9.93 2.76
N ARG A 13 -6.64 11.07 2.14
CA ARG A 13 -6.22 12.28 2.87
C ARG A 13 -7.25 12.79 3.89
N HIS A 14 -8.54 12.56 3.65
CA HIS A 14 -9.62 12.93 4.59
C HIS A 14 -9.60 12.11 5.88
N CYS A 15 -8.77 11.06 5.94
CA CYS A 15 -8.52 10.26 7.13
C CYS A 15 -7.19 10.63 7.81
N LEU A 16 -6.53 11.73 7.42
CA LEU A 16 -5.27 12.20 8.01
C LEU A 16 -5.49 13.44 8.87
N GLU A 17 -4.93 13.46 10.08
CA GLU A 17 -4.97 14.62 11.00
C GLU A 17 -4.51 15.93 10.34
N PRO A 18 -3.42 15.98 9.53
CA PRO A 18 -3.00 17.22 8.88
C PRO A 18 -4.05 17.84 7.96
N TYR A 19 -4.99 17.04 7.45
CA TYR A 19 -6.09 17.48 6.62
C TYR A 19 -7.40 17.65 7.40
N GLY A 20 -7.32 17.71 8.74
CA GLY A 20 -8.45 18.02 9.62
C GLY A 20 -9.24 16.79 10.11
N CYS A 21 -8.74 15.58 9.90
CA CYS A 21 -9.37 14.38 10.44
C CYS A 21 -9.22 14.32 11.96
N GLY A 22 -10.34 14.21 12.67
CA GLY A 22 -10.36 14.13 14.13
C GLY A 22 -10.71 12.73 14.69
N TRP A 23 -10.93 11.73 13.82
CA TRP A 23 -11.31 10.39 14.29
C TRP A 23 -10.21 9.34 14.13
N THR A 24 -9.22 9.58 13.28
CA THR A 24 -8.01 8.74 13.13
C THR A 24 -6.87 9.31 13.95
N GLN A 25 -5.89 8.47 14.28
CA GLN A 25 -4.67 8.83 14.97
C GLN A 25 -3.48 8.69 14.03
N THR A 26 -3.06 9.78 13.42
CA THR A 26 -1.97 9.79 12.43
C THR A 26 -0.85 10.78 12.80
N PRO A 27 -0.25 10.65 14.02
CA PRO A 27 0.69 11.63 14.56
C PRO A 27 1.97 11.76 13.73
N ASN A 28 2.38 10.70 13.02
CA ASN A 28 3.57 10.73 12.17
C ASN A 28 3.35 11.59 10.93
N PHE A 29 2.13 11.55 10.34
CA PHE A 29 1.76 12.45 9.26
C PHE A 29 1.67 13.90 9.74
N SER A 30 1.14 14.14 10.95
CA SER A 30 1.11 15.47 11.56
C SER A 30 2.51 16.03 11.78
N ARG A 31 3.44 15.20 12.24
CA ARG A 31 4.84 15.57 12.42
C ARG A 31 5.55 15.84 11.08
N LEU A 32 5.29 15.04 10.05
CA LEU A 32 5.82 15.27 8.70
C LEU A 32 5.29 16.59 8.12
N ALA A 33 4.00 16.87 8.28
CA ALA A 33 3.37 18.09 7.76
C ALA A 33 3.98 19.38 8.33
N GLN A 34 4.48 19.36 9.57
CA GLN A 34 5.15 20.51 10.18
C GLN A 34 6.45 20.92 9.47
N HIS A 35 7.03 20.03 8.68
CA HIS A 35 8.30 20.24 7.97
C HIS A 35 8.16 20.09 6.45
N SER A 36 6.93 20.11 5.93
CA SER A 36 6.62 19.83 4.53
C SER A 36 5.66 20.86 3.94
N VAL A 37 5.67 20.97 2.63
CA VAL A 37 4.62 21.66 1.89
C VAL A 37 3.44 20.69 1.71
N MET A 38 2.26 21.12 2.13
CA MET A 38 1.03 20.36 1.95
C MET A 38 0.30 20.82 0.69
N PHE A 39 -0.19 19.87 -0.10
CA PHE A 39 -0.95 20.15 -1.32
C PHE A 39 -2.42 19.81 -1.09
N ASP A 40 -3.27 20.82 -1.05
CA ASP A 40 -4.73 20.65 -0.93
C ASP A 40 -5.40 20.16 -2.23
N ARG A 41 -4.74 20.39 -3.36
CA ARG A 41 -5.25 20.06 -4.70
C ARG A 41 -4.20 19.27 -5.49
N CYS A 42 -4.01 18.03 -5.10
CA CYS A 42 -3.22 17.05 -5.85
C CYS A 42 -4.16 16.00 -6.42
N TYR A 43 -4.13 15.81 -7.73
CA TYR A 43 -5.06 14.92 -8.44
C TYR A 43 -4.30 13.79 -9.10
N ALA A 44 -4.77 12.55 -8.93
CA ALA A 44 -4.34 11.43 -9.73
C ALA A 44 -5.01 11.50 -11.10
N GLY A 45 -4.24 11.37 -12.16
CA GLY A 45 -4.78 11.39 -13.52
C GLY A 45 -5.30 10.02 -13.97
N SER A 46 -4.86 8.95 -13.32
CA SER A 46 -5.24 7.57 -13.65
C SER A 46 -5.41 6.72 -12.40
N LEU A 47 -6.44 5.88 -12.37
CA LEU A 47 -6.76 4.94 -11.31
C LEU A 47 -7.25 3.61 -11.94
N PRO A 48 -7.22 2.48 -11.23
CA PRO A 48 -6.72 2.27 -9.87
C PRO A 48 -5.19 2.06 -9.81
N CYS A 49 -4.71 1.11 -9.01
CA CYS A 49 -3.32 0.92 -8.61
C CYS A 49 -2.29 0.97 -9.76
N MET A 50 -2.32 0.03 -10.71
CA MET A 50 -1.30 -0.05 -11.76
C MET A 50 -1.38 1.08 -12.80
N PRO A 51 -2.56 1.56 -13.23
CA PRO A 51 -2.66 2.78 -14.01
C PRO A 51 -2.03 4.01 -13.33
N ALA A 52 -2.22 4.18 -12.02
CA ALA A 52 -1.61 5.26 -11.26
C ALA A 52 -0.07 5.13 -11.22
N ARG A 53 0.45 3.91 -11.05
CA ARG A 53 1.91 3.64 -11.09
C ARG A 53 2.49 3.94 -12.46
N ARG A 54 1.78 3.57 -13.52
CA ARG A 54 2.23 3.88 -14.87
C ARG A 54 2.32 5.39 -15.09
N GLU A 55 1.33 6.15 -14.65
CA GLU A 55 1.36 7.60 -14.71
C GLU A 55 2.53 8.18 -13.92
N LEU A 56 2.76 7.69 -12.70
CA LEU A 56 3.90 8.08 -11.86
C LEU A 56 5.24 7.80 -12.55
N HIS A 57 5.38 6.64 -13.18
CA HIS A 57 6.60 6.26 -13.87
C HIS A 57 6.85 7.05 -15.16
N THR A 58 5.79 7.31 -15.95
CA THR A 58 5.93 7.83 -17.32
C THR A 58 5.64 9.33 -17.43
N GLY A 59 4.97 9.92 -16.44
CA GLY A 59 4.47 11.30 -16.52
C GLY A 59 3.34 11.49 -17.54
N ARG A 60 2.68 10.42 -17.97
CA ARG A 60 1.63 10.45 -19.00
C ARG A 60 0.31 9.97 -18.45
N TYR A 61 -0.78 10.64 -18.77
CA TYR A 61 -2.12 10.20 -18.41
C TYR A 61 -2.46 8.86 -19.03
N ASN A 62 -2.58 7.84 -18.20
CA ASN A 62 -2.76 6.46 -18.63
C ASN A 62 -4.19 6.18 -19.16
N PHE A 63 -5.21 6.85 -18.62
CA PHE A 63 -6.61 6.66 -18.98
C PHE A 63 -6.92 6.97 -20.45
N LEU A 64 -6.06 7.74 -21.13
CA LEU A 64 -6.26 8.12 -22.54
C LEU A 64 -6.00 6.95 -23.52
N HIS A 65 -5.25 5.93 -23.11
CA HIS A 65 -4.82 4.89 -24.04
C HIS A 65 -4.61 3.52 -23.41
N ARG A 66 -4.66 3.42 -22.07
CA ARG A 66 -4.37 2.18 -21.39
C ARG A 66 -5.07 2.10 -20.02
N SER A 67 -5.47 0.88 -19.67
CA SER A 67 -5.97 0.54 -18.34
C SER A 67 -4.91 -0.23 -17.55
N TRP A 68 -5.28 -1.24 -16.82
CA TRP A 68 -4.36 -2.14 -16.13
C TRP A 68 -3.39 -2.83 -17.10
N GLY A 69 -2.10 -2.78 -16.81
CA GLY A 69 -1.10 -3.40 -17.66
C GLY A 69 0.34 -3.12 -17.24
N PRO A 70 1.30 -3.86 -17.78
CA PRO A 70 2.73 -3.69 -17.52
C PRO A 70 3.27 -2.37 -18.08
N ILE A 71 4.48 -2.01 -17.67
CA ILE A 71 5.30 -1.02 -18.39
C ILE A 71 5.70 -1.63 -19.74
N GLU A 72 5.46 -0.89 -20.80
CA GLU A 72 5.82 -1.33 -22.13
C GLU A 72 7.30 -1.06 -22.44
N PRO A 73 7.92 -1.80 -23.39
CA PRO A 73 9.32 -1.59 -23.77
C PRO A 73 9.64 -0.19 -24.29
N PHE A 74 8.65 0.51 -24.82
CA PHE A 74 8.78 1.87 -25.37
C PHE A 74 8.44 2.99 -24.36
N ASP A 75 8.04 2.64 -23.14
CA ASP A 75 7.76 3.63 -22.12
C ASP A 75 9.05 4.15 -21.49
N ASP A 76 9.20 5.46 -21.48
CA ASP A 76 10.22 6.11 -20.67
C ASP A 76 9.77 6.08 -19.19
N SER A 77 10.54 5.44 -18.35
CA SER A 77 10.25 5.29 -16.93
C SER A 77 11.17 6.16 -16.11
N MET A 78 10.64 6.92 -15.16
CA MET A 78 11.39 7.82 -14.29
C MET A 78 12.58 7.11 -13.59
N PRO A 79 12.42 5.93 -12.94
CA PRO A 79 13.56 5.27 -12.31
C PRO A 79 14.63 4.85 -13.33
N GLU A 80 14.24 4.43 -14.53
CA GLU A 80 15.19 4.05 -15.58
C GLU A 80 15.94 5.27 -16.14
N LEU A 81 15.30 6.41 -16.32
CA LEU A 81 15.93 7.66 -16.75
C LEU A 81 16.91 8.16 -15.69
N LEU A 82 16.55 8.10 -14.42
CA LEU A 82 17.44 8.44 -13.30
C LEU A 82 18.65 7.52 -13.27
N LYS A 83 18.47 6.20 -13.43
CA LYS A 83 19.54 5.22 -13.53
C LYS A 83 20.49 5.52 -14.69
N LYS A 84 19.96 5.86 -15.87
CA LYS A 84 20.77 6.28 -17.04
C LYS A 84 21.56 7.57 -16.77
N SER A 85 21.08 8.41 -15.87
CA SER A 85 21.73 9.66 -15.44
C SER A 85 22.68 9.49 -14.25
N GLY A 86 22.99 8.26 -13.85
CA GLY A 86 23.90 7.93 -12.76
C GLY A 86 23.32 8.05 -11.36
N VAL A 87 21.99 8.16 -11.21
CA VAL A 87 21.31 8.12 -9.92
C VAL A 87 20.97 6.66 -9.58
N TYR A 88 21.41 6.17 -8.43
CA TYR A 88 21.04 4.84 -7.98
C TYR A 88 19.58 4.82 -7.52
N THR A 89 18.78 3.91 -8.07
CA THR A 89 17.35 3.81 -7.74
C THR A 89 17.04 2.49 -7.06
N HIS A 90 16.38 2.55 -5.91
CA HIS A 90 16.00 1.38 -5.13
C HIS A 90 14.49 1.43 -4.80
N LEU A 91 13.79 0.29 -5.00
CA LEU A 91 12.39 0.13 -4.67
C LEU A 91 12.25 -0.86 -3.51
N ILE A 92 11.45 -0.50 -2.50
CA ILE A 92 11.00 -1.41 -1.45
C ILE A 92 9.48 -1.39 -1.45
N SER A 93 8.84 -2.53 -1.66
CA SER A 93 7.38 -2.61 -1.78
C SER A 93 6.83 -3.93 -1.29
N ASP A 94 5.61 -3.92 -0.80
CA ASP A 94 4.77 -5.10 -0.57
C ASP A 94 3.56 -5.14 -1.52
N HIS A 95 3.59 -4.33 -2.56
CA HIS A 95 2.55 -4.26 -3.58
C HIS A 95 2.60 -5.48 -4.50
N GLN A 96 1.77 -6.49 -4.23
CA GLN A 96 1.81 -7.78 -4.91
C GLN A 96 1.56 -7.71 -6.42
N HIS A 97 0.81 -6.72 -6.90
CA HIS A 97 0.50 -6.59 -8.33
C HIS A 97 1.72 -6.36 -9.22
N TYR A 98 2.87 -6.00 -8.66
CA TYR A 98 4.13 -5.97 -9.42
C TYR A 98 4.62 -7.35 -9.88
N TRP A 99 4.10 -8.42 -9.29
CA TRP A 99 4.44 -9.80 -9.60
C TRP A 99 3.36 -10.54 -10.39
N GLU A 100 2.26 -9.85 -10.70
CA GLU A 100 1.23 -10.33 -11.61
C GLU A 100 1.52 -9.90 -13.04
N ASP A 101 0.98 -10.62 -14.04
CA ASP A 101 1.20 -10.32 -15.45
C ASP A 101 0.87 -8.87 -15.83
N GLY A 102 -0.22 -8.33 -15.29
CA GLY A 102 -0.65 -6.95 -15.53
C GLY A 102 0.16 -5.87 -14.82
N GLY A 103 1.00 -6.22 -13.86
CA GLY A 103 1.85 -5.31 -13.09
C GLY A 103 3.34 -5.57 -13.26
N ALA A 104 3.72 -6.60 -14.00
CA ALA A 104 5.13 -6.95 -14.22
C ALA A 104 5.91 -5.82 -14.87
N THR A 105 7.24 -5.85 -14.70
CA THR A 105 8.21 -4.92 -15.28
C THR A 105 8.38 -3.55 -14.63
N TYR A 106 7.52 -3.09 -13.74
CA TYR A 106 7.72 -1.82 -13.01
C TYR A 106 8.97 -1.86 -12.11
N HIS A 107 9.07 -2.90 -11.27
CA HIS A 107 10.20 -3.08 -10.34
C HIS A 107 11.54 -3.26 -11.07
N THR A 108 11.57 -3.86 -12.25
CA THR A 108 12.79 -4.09 -13.03
C THR A 108 13.41 -2.81 -13.60
N ARG A 109 12.69 -1.67 -13.53
CA ARG A 109 13.20 -0.36 -13.97
C ARG A 109 14.19 0.25 -12.98
N TYR A 110 14.19 -0.21 -11.73
CA TYR A 110 15.13 0.23 -10.70
C TYR A 110 16.48 -0.49 -10.81
N ASN A 111 17.52 0.03 -10.13
CA ASN A 111 18.79 -0.69 -10.02
C ASN A 111 18.66 -1.94 -9.17
N SER A 112 17.91 -1.83 -8.07
CA SER A 112 17.60 -2.95 -7.16
C SER A 112 16.22 -2.77 -6.55
N TRP A 113 15.67 -3.87 -6.03
CA TRP A 113 14.35 -3.86 -5.38
C TRP A 113 14.23 -4.97 -4.34
N GLU A 114 13.40 -4.71 -3.35
CA GLU A 114 12.99 -5.69 -2.35
C GLU A 114 11.48 -5.80 -2.30
N CYS A 115 10.98 -7.05 -2.26
CA CYS A 115 9.57 -7.38 -2.19
C CYS A 115 9.24 -8.05 -0.88
N VAL A 116 8.39 -7.40 -0.11
CA VAL A 116 7.75 -8.03 1.05
C VAL A 116 6.47 -8.71 0.59
N ARG A 117 6.27 -9.95 1.04
CA ARG A 117 5.15 -10.79 0.61
C ARG A 117 4.07 -10.88 1.70
N GLY A 118 2.82 -11.13 1.26
CA GLY A 118 1.73 -11.53 2.14
C GLY A 118 0.51 -10.62 2.17
N GLN A 119 0.54 -9.52 1.42
CA GLN A 119 -0.61 -8.64 1.28
C GLN A 119 -1.73 -9.30 0.48
N GLU A 120 -2.96 -8.99 0.83
CA GLU A 120 -4.16 -9.41 0.10
C GLU A 120 -4.18 -10.93 -0.16
N GLY A 121 -4.52 -11.33 -1.38
CA GLY A 121 -4.48 -12.72 -1.85
C GLY A 121 -3.14 -13.14 -2.48
N ASP A 122 -2.03 -12.47 -2.15
CA ASP A 122 -0.70 -12.81 -2.66
C ASP A 122 -0.41 -14.31 -2.55
N PRO A 123 -0.11 -15.04 -3.65
CA PRO A 123 0.20 -16.46 -3.62
C PRO A 123 1.55 -16.76 -2.95
N TRP A 124 1.65 -16.40 -1.66
CA TRP A 124 2.89 -16.45 -0.87
C TRP A 124 3.07 -17.76 -0.13
N LYS A 125 2.11 -18.11 0.74
CA LYS A 125 2.23 -19.32 1.57
C LYS A 125 1.44 -20.46 0.98
N ALA A 126 2.11 -21.59 0.77
CA ALA A 126 1.47 -22.80 0.27
C ALA A 126 0.60 -23.43 1.36
N HIS A 127 -0.64 -23.76 1.02
CA HIS A 127 -1.53 -24.58 1.81
C HIS A 127 -2.34 -25.49 0.88
N ILE A 128 -2.09 -26.78 0.92
CA ILE A 128 -2.71 -27.77 0.00
C ILE A 128 -4.07 -28.24 0.51
N GLY A 129 -4.28 -28.17 1.83
CA GLY A 129 -5.52 -28.60 2.48
C GLY A 129 -6.70 -27.70 2.20
N ALA A 130 -7.88 -28.07 2.69
CA ALA A 130 -9.06 -27.22 2.65
C ALA A 130 -8.83 -25.99 3.54
N VAL A 131 -9.22 -24.83 3.04
CA VAL A 131 -9.24 -23.56 3.80
C VAL A 131 -10.70 -23.17 3.99
N GLU A 132 -11.15 -23.16 5.23
CA GLU A 132 -12.46 -22.65 5.60
C GLU A 132 -12.38 -21.14 5.79
N LEU A 133 -13.24 -20.43 5.07
CA LEU A 133 -13.39 -19.00 5.26
C LEU A 133 -14.36 -18.75 6.42
N PRO A 134 -14.01 -17.88 7.38
CA PRO A 134 -14.97 -17.47 8.39
C PRO A 134 -16.17 -16.76 7.73
N PRO A 135 -17.35 -16.74 8.35
CA PRO A 135 -18.44 -15.91 7.88
C PRO A 135 -17.99 -14.45 7.70
N HIS A 136 -18.34 -13.85 6.57
CA HIS A 136 -17.88 -12.50 6.22
C HIS A 136 -18.97 -11.74 5.44
N LEU A 137 -18.92 -10.44 5.50
CA LEU A 137 -19.52 -9.51 4.55
C LEU A 137 -18.44 -9.06 3.56
N GLY A 138 -18.86 -8.66 2.36
CA GLY A 138 -17.93 -8.23 1.31
C GLY A 138 -17.11 -9.39 0.74
N GLN A 139 -15.85 -9.13 0.46
CA GLN A 139 -14.94 -10.09 -0.16
C GLN A 139 -14.22 -10.97 0.86
N ALA A 140 -13.79 -12.13 0.42
CA ALA A 140 -12.86 -13.01 1.14
C ALA A 140 -12.07 -13.86 0.14
N ASN A 141 -10.84 -14.15 0.50
CA ASN A 141 -9.93 -14.92 -0.33
C ASN A 141 -9.23 -16.00 0.52
N LYS A 142 -9.20 -17.25 0.01
CA LYS A 142 -8.57 -18.37 0.73
C LYS A 142 -7.08 -18.16 0.93
N GLN A 143 -6.39 -17.59 -0.04
CA GLN A 143 -4.96 -17.33 0.07
C GLN A 143 -4.68 -16.24 1.10
N ASP A 144 -5.51 -15.18 1.16
CA ASP A 144 -5.44 -14.16 2.19
C ASP A 144 -5.59 -14.77 3.59
N GLU A 145 -6.58 -15.64 3.79
CA GLU A 145 -6.77 -16.32 5.08
C GLU A 145 -5.56 -17.15 5.49
N VAL A 146 -4.91 -17.82 4.54
CA VAL A 146 -3.65 -18.53 4.78
C VAL A 146 -2.54 -17.55 5.17
N ASN A 147 -2.38 -16.46 4.42
CA ASN A 147 -1.33 -15.46 4.66
C ASN A 147 -1.47 -14.78 6.03
N ARG A 148 -2.69 -14.48 6.47
CA ARG A 148 -2.98 -13.85 7.78
C ARG A 148 -2.38 -14.61 8.97
N ALA A 149 -2.24 -15.93 8.88
CA ALA A 149 -1.60 -16.72 9.93
C ALA A 149 -0.12 -16.36 10.12
N TYR A 150 0.55 -15.87 9.09
CA TYR A 150 1.98 -15.54 9.07
C TYR A 150 2.28 -14.05 9.29
N ILE A 151 1.29 -13.19 9.05
CA ILE A 151 1.43 -11.73 9.24
C ILE A 151 0.72 -11.21 10.50
N ARG A 152 0.05 -12.08 11.25
CA ARG A 152 -0.67 -11.69 12.47
C ARG A 152 0.28 -11.20 13.56
N GLY A 153 0.03 -10.01 14.09
CA GLY A 153 0.71 -9.40 15.22
C GLY A 153 1.81 -8.42 14.84
N LEU A 154 2.29 -7.68 15.85
CA LEU A 154 3.34 -6.68 15.69
C LEU A 154 4.66 -7.31 15.23
N GLY A 155 5.43 -6.58 14.44
CA GLY A 155 6.70 -7.02 13.84
C GLY A 155 6.55 -8.02 12.68
N LYS A 156 5.31 -8.38 12.33
CA LYS A 156 5.05 -9.36 11.26
C LYS A 156 4.33 -8.78 10.07
N GLN A 157 3.70 -7.61 10.23
CA GLN A 157 2.97 -6.95 9.15
C GLN A 157 3.90 -6.61 7.99
N PRO A 158 3.44 -6.74 6.74
CA PRO A 158 4.22 -6.33 5.57
C PRO A 158 4.67 -4.87 5.64
N LEU A 159 3.80 -3.95 6.04
CA LEU A 159 4.12 -2.53 6.25
C LEU A 159 5.33 -2.32 7.17
N GLU A 160 5.37 -3.01 8.34
CA GLU A 160 6.48 -2.91 9.30
C GLU A 160 7.80 -3.37 8.68
N LYS A 161 7.76 -4.43 7.86
CA LYS A 161 8.94 -4.95 7.15
C LYS A 161 9.41 -4.00 6.06
N VAL A 162 8.49 -3.39 5.29
CA VAL A 162 8.81 -2.38 4.27
C VAL A 162 9.58 -1.22 4.91
N PHE A 163 9.10 -0.69 6.04
CA PHE A 163 9.81 0.37 6.75
C PHE A 163 11.11 -0.10 7.42
N GLY A 164 11.18 -1.35 7.87
CA GLY A 164 12.41 -1.96 8.37
C GLY A 164 13.51 -1.97 7.32
N LEU A 165 13.19 -2.45 6.11
CA LEU A 165 14.10 -2.46 4.95
C LEU A 165 14.50 -1.04 4.51
N ALA A 166 13.55 -0.08 4.58
CA ALA A 166 13.86 1.31 4.29
C ALA A 166 14.87 1.89 5.29
N HIS A 167 14.75 1.58 6.57
CA HIS A 167 15.73 1.96 7.59
C HIS A 167 17.10 1.29 7.35
N GLU A 168 17.11 0.03 6.95
CA GLU A 168 18.34 -0.68 6.58
C GLU A 168 19.05 0.02 5.42
N PHE A 169 18.34 0.30 4.32
CA PHE A 169 18.89 1.05 3.19
C PHE A 169 19.49 2.39 3.61
N LEU A 170 18.78 3.17 4.43
CA LEU A 170 19.22 4.48 4.88
C LEU A 170 20.48 4.39 5.76
N ASN A 171 20.57 3.37 6.61
CA ASN A 171 21.73 3.16 7.48
C ASN A 171 22.96 2.72 6.69
N GLU A 172 22.81 1.75 5.79
CA GLU A 172 23.90 1.23 4.96
C GLU A 172 24.41 2.29 3.98
N ASN A 173 23.56 3.17 3.48
CA ASN A 173 23.91 4.17 2.48
C ASN A 173 24.00 5.60 3.06
N ARG A 174 24.16 5.75 4.37
CA ARG A 174 24.17 7.08 5.04
C ARG A 174 25.25 8.03 4.51
N ASP A 175 26.38 7.47 4.08
CA ASP A 175 27.53 8.23 3.57
C ASP A 175 27.55 8.30 2.03
N ALA A 176 26.62 7.59 1.35
CA ALA A 176 26.46 7.64 -0.09
C ALA A 176 25.59 8.83 -0.52
N ASP A 177 25.77 9.27 -1.75
CA ASP A 177 24.95 10.30 -2.38
C ASP A 177 24.41 9.81 -3.72
N ASN A 178 23.59 10.61 -4.35
CA ASN A 178 23.06 10.40 -5.68
C ASN A 178 22.18 9.15 -5.81
N TRP A 179 21.16 9.07 -4.94
CA TRP A 179 20.19 7.96 -4.94
C TRP A 179 18.74 8.43 -4.80
N LEU A 180 17.81 7.60 -5.29
CA LEU A 180 16.38 7.63 -5.05
C LEU A 180 15.96 6.34 -4.34
N LEU A 181 15.37 6.46 -3.16
CA LEU A 181 14.67 5.38 -2.46
C LEU A 181 13.16 5.54 -2.69
N HIS A 182 12.54 4.56 -3.32
CA HIS A 182 11.08 4.47 -3.44
C HIS A 182 10.57 3.45 -2.42
N ILE A 183 9.80 3.92 -1.46
CA ILE A 183 9.15 3.13 -0.42
C ILE A 183 7.66 3.09 -0.77
N GLU A 184 7.14 1.92 -1.04
CA GLU A 184 5.77 1.75 -1.51
C GLU A 184 5.02 0.70 -0.69
N PRO A 185 4.47 1.08 0.48
CA PRO A 185 3.60 0.21 1.24
C PRO A 185 2.22 0.10 0.59
N PHE A 186 1.66 -1.12 0.60
CA PHE A 186 0.32 -1.42 0.13
C PHE A 186 -0.75 -0.91 1.11
N ASP A 187 -0.48 -0.96 2.41
CA ASP A 187 -1.39 -0.40 3.41
C ASP A 187 -1.57 1.12 3.21
N PRO A 188 -2.77 1.66 3.47
CA PRO A 188 -3.96 1.01 4.05
C PRO A 188 -4.98 0.49 3.02
N HIS A 189 -4.54 -0.14 1.94
CA HIS A 189 -5.42 -0.86 1.03
C HIS A 189 -6.13 -2.02 1.75
N GLU A 190 -7.32 -2.39 1.33
CA GLU A 190 -7.99 -3.58 1.84
C GLU A 190 -7.27 -4.88 1.42
N PRO A 191 -7.41 -5.96 2.17
CA PRO A 191 -8.22 -6.15 3.38
C PRO A 191 -7.64 -5.44 4.61
N PHE A 192 -8.50 -4.79 5.41
CA PHE A 192 -8.10 -3.99 6.56
C PHE A 192 -7.73 -4.89 7.75
N PHE A 193 -6.57 -5.52 7.67
CA PHE A 193 -6.08 -6.48 8.66
C PHE A 193 -4.96 -5.89 9.52
N ALA A 194 -5.34 -5.10 10.52
CA ALA A 194 -4.41 -4.49 11.46
C ALA A 194 -4.12 -5.40 12.69
N PRO A 195 -2.98 -5.20 13.37
CA PRO A 195 -2.73 -5.79 14.68
C PRO A 195 -3.82 -5.38 15.71
N LYS A 196 -4.07 -6.27 16.67
CA LYS A 196 -5.18 -6.09 17.64
C LYS A 196 -5.05 -4.84 18.49
N GLU A 197 -3.83 -4.39 18.76
CA GLU A 197 -3.53 -3.17 19.48
C GLU A 197 -4.08 -1.92 18.78
N TYR A 198 -4.04 -1.90 17.48
CA TYR A 198 -4.59 -0.80 16.66
C TYR A 198 -6.10 -0.94 16.51
N GLN A 199 -6.61 -2.16 16.29
CA GLN A 199 -8.07 -2.41 16.26
C GLN A 199 -8.76 -1.93 17.54
N ASN A 200 -8.16 -2.17 18.71
CA ASN A 200 -8.71 -1.77 20.00
C ASN A 200 -8.82 -0.25 20.17
N ARG A 201 -8.10 0.55 19.40
CA ARG A 201 -8.22 2.03 19.42
C ARG A 201 -9.49 2.52 18.73
N TYR A 202 -10.07 1.68 17.87
CA TYR A 202 -11.26 1.96 17.07
C TYR A 202 -12.38 0.94 17.37
N SER A 203 -12.43 0.47 18.61
CA SER A 203 -13.45 -0.49 19.04
C SER A 203 -14.86 0.07 18.86
N ASP A 204 -15.76 -0.79 18.46
CA ASP A 204 -17.20 -0.55 18.32
C ASP A 204 -17.97 -1.73 18.92
N ASP A 205 -19.30 -1.58 19.04
CA ASP A 205 -20.19 -2.63 19.56
C ASP A 205 -20.60 -3.64 18.49
N TYR A 206 -19.93 -3.65 17.33
CA TYR A 206 -20.23 -4.54 16.26
C TYR A 206 -19.87 -5.99 16.62
N ASN A 207 -20.86 -6.87 16.59
CA ASN A 207 -20.72 -8.29 16.88
C ASN A 207 -21.20 -9.18 15.72
N GLY A 208 -21.30 -8.59 14.52
CA GLY A 208 -21.70 -9.28 13.29
C GLY A 208 -20.57 -10.07 12.65
N THR A 209 -20.78 -10.48 11.41
CA THR A 209 -19.79 -11.17 10.59
C THR A 209 -18.62 -10.25 10.23
N ARG A 210 -17.42 -10.80 10.06
CA ARG A 210 -16.23 -10.06 9.64
C ARG A 210 -16.50 -9.19 8.42
N PHE A 211 -16.10 -7.93 8.47
CA PHE A 211 -16.18 -7.00 7.34
C PHE A 211 -14.95 -6.10 7.30
N ASP A 212 -13.88 -6.60 6.72
CA ASP A 212 -12.60 -5.92 6.56
C ASP A 212 -12.14 -5.82 5.09
N TRP A 213 -12.96 -6.36 4.16
CA TRP A 213 -12.69 -6.32 2.72
C TRP A 213 -13.98 -5.95 1.95
N PRO A 214 -14.32 -4.66 1.89
CA PRO A 214 -15.52 -4.21 1.19
C PRO A 214 -15.40 -4.45 -0.32
N PRO A 215 -16.51 -4.76 -1.02
CA PRO A 215 -16.51 -4.82 -2.47
C PRO A 215 -16.52 -3.41 -3.08
N TYR A 216 -16.05 -3.28 -4.30
CA TYR A 216 -16.24 -2.07 -5.12
C TYR A 216 -17.63 -2.07 -5.74
N ASP A 217 -18.65 -1.80 -4.93
CA ASP A 217 -20.06 -1.84 -5.33
C ASP A 217 -20.89 -0.82 -4.52
N HIS A 218 -22.20 -0.80 -4.77
CA HIS A 218 -23.13 -0.02 -3.97
C HIS A 218 -23.13 -0.49 -2.52
N VAL A 219 -23.11 0.47 -1.61
CA VAL A 219 -23.15 0.19 -0.17
C VAL A 219 -24.56 -0.27 0.22
N THR A 220 -24.70 -1.52 0.57
CA THR A 220 -25.98 -2.14 0.96
C THR A 220 -25.98 -2.70 2.39
N GLU A 221 -24.79 -2.73 3.00
CA GLU A 221 -24.59 -3.28 4.34
C GLU A 221 -25.26 -2.40 5.42
N PRO A 222 -25.69 -3.00 6.55
CA PRO A 222 -26.18 -2.22 7.68
C PRO A 222 -25.19 -1.17 8.16
N LEU A 223 -25.67 -0.02 8.62
CA LEU A 223 -24.83 1.09 9.09
C LEU A 223 -23.80 0.64 10.14
N ALA A 224 -24.14 -0.26 11.04
CA ALA A 224 -23.21 -0.79 12.04
C ALA A 224 -22.02 -1.52 11.39
N ALA A 225 -22.25 -2.29 10.32
CA ALA A 225 -21.19 -2.95 9.56
C ALA A 225 -20.32 -1.94 8.81
N GLN A 226 -20.91 -0.89 8.22
CA GLN A 226 -20.18 0.18 7.55
C GLN A 226 -19.26 0.92 8.53
N VAL A 227 -19.76 1.25 9.72
CA VAL A 227 -18.96 1.89 10.78
C VAL A 227 -17.82 0.98 11.21
N HIS A 228 -18.10 -0.32 11.40
CA HIS A 228 -17.06 -1.31 11.72
C HIS A 228 -15.97 -1.36 10.65
N CYS A 229 -16.34 -1.49 9.38
CA CYS A 229 -15.38 -1.51 8.27
C CYS A 229 -14.52 -0.25 8.23
N ARG A 230 -15.12 0.95 8.42
CA ARG A 230 -14.39 2.21 8.56
C ARG A 230 -13.40 2.18 9.73
N ASN A 231 -13.79 1.61 10.87
CA ASN A 231 -12.94 1.48 12.03
C ASN A 231 -11.76 0.53 11.78
N GLN A 232 -11.95 -0.55 11.01
CA GLN A 232 -10.85 -1.42 10.56
C GLN A 232 -9.86 -0.66 9.66
N TYR A 233 -10.34 0.16 8.73
CA TYR A 233 -9.47 1.05 7.94
C TYR A 233 -8.69 2.02 8.83
N GLY A 234 -9.35 2.66 9.80
CA GLY A 234 -8.68 3.55 10.76
C GLY A 234 -7.59 2.86 11.58
N ALA A 235 -7.83 1.60 11.97
CA ALA A 235 -6.87 0.78 12.68
C ALA A 235 -5.64 0.42 11.83
N LEU A 236 -5.85 0.16 10.54
CA LEU A 236 -4.76 -0.14 9.61
C LEU A 236 -3.94 1.11 9.29
N LEU A 237 -4.59 2.28 9.22
CA LEU A 237 -3.96 3.56 8.93
C LEU A 237 -3.11 4.10 10.11
N THR A 238 -3.42 3.73 11.37
CA THR A 238 -2.77 4.23 12.58
C THR A 238 -1.47 3.51 12.91
#